data_0514561fef1230785c676d30039ddefc
#
_entry.id   0514561fef1230785c676d30039ddefc
#
_cell.length_a   1.000
_cell.length_b   1.000
_cell.length_c   1.000
_cell.angle_alpha   90.00
_cell.angle_beta   90.00
_cell.angle_gamma   90.00
#
_symmetry.space_group_name_H-M   'P 1'
#
loop_
_entity.id
_entity.type
_entity.pdbx_description
1 polymer ?
#
loop_
_entity_poly.entity_id
_entity_poly.type
_entity_poly.pdbx_seq_one_letter_code
_entity_poly.pdbx_strand_id
1 'polypeptide(L)'
;VVDWTAASGNDYTQKVALCIASNTLPDAMAVSREYMLKAANAGQLYDITELFQEMQSDQVKEVMDSTGGQAIEEASVDGKQYAIPAVEVETAGVQVINVRQDWLDEYGLEAPKTLEDVENIAKVFAEKKPAGEDTVPIAGPDKSTNSYTNFLETGTTTCGFDAVFSANDAYPGIFLKDEDG
;
A
#
# COMPACT_ATOMS: atom_id res chain seq x y z
N VAL A 1 21.11 -12.37 -20.97
CA VAL A 1 20.90 -10.93 -21.25
C VAL A 1 19.48 -10.61 -20.80
N VAL A 2 19.32 -9.60 -19.96
CA VAL A 2 18.01 -9.13 -19.52
C VAL A 2 17.67 -7.90 -20.37
N ASP A 3 16.57 -7.97 -21.10
CA ASP A 3 16.02 -6.82 -21.84
C ASP A 3 14.93 -6.17 -20.98
N TRP A 4 15.13 -4.90 -20.65
CA TRP A 4 14.25 -4.15 -19.77
C TRP A 4 13.28 -3.30 -20.57
N THR A 5 11.98 -3.56 -20.42
CA THR A 5 10.94 -2.66 -20.92
C THR A 5 10.50 -1.74 -19.79
N ALA A 6 10.85 -0.46 -19.90
CA ALA A 6 10.43 0.55 -18.95
C ALA A 6 9.17 1.28 -19.42
N ALA A 7 8.29 1.58 -18.48
CA ALA A 7 7.15 2.46 -18.69
C ALA A 7 6.88 3.22 -17.39
N SER A 8 6.31 4.42 -17.49
CA SER A 8 5.91 5.19 -16.32
C SER A 8 4.54 4.76 -15.82
N GLY A 9 4.32 4.75 -14.52
CA GLY A 9 3.08 4.58 -13.79
C GLY A 9 1.88 4.05 -14.59
N ASN A 10 0.98 4.92 -14.98
CA ASN A 10 -0.24 4.55 -15.72
C ASN A 10 0.04 3.84 -17.05
N ASP A 11 1.14 4.18 -17.74
CA ASP A 11 1.52 3.53 -19.00
C ASP A 11 1.94 2.08 -18.75
N TYR A 12 2.58 1.82 -17.59
CA TYR A 12 2.98 0.46 -17.20
C TYR A 12 1.76 -0.43 -17.01
N THR A 13 0.79 0.03 -16.24
CA THR A 13 -0.46 -0.70 -15.96
C THR A 13 -1.24 -1.03 -17.25
N GLN A 14 -1.33 -0.07 -18.17
CA GLN A 14 -1.96 -0.26 -19.47
C GLN A 14 -1.20 -1.30 -20.32
N LYS A 15 0.14 -1.26 -20.31
CA LYS A 15 0.96 -2.25 -21.02
C LYS A 15 0.76 -3.65 -20.44
N VAL A 16 0.75 -3.81 -19.11
CA VAL A 16 0.47 -5.10 -18.47
C VAL A 16 -0.89 -5.64 -18.91
N ALA A 17 -1.94 -4.82 -18.86
CA ALA A 17 -3.28 -5.21 -19.29
C ALA A 17 -3.30 -5.66 -20.76
N LEU A 18 -2.61 -4.94 -21.64
CA LEU A 18 -2.50 -5.28 -23.05
C LEU A 18 -1.74 -6.60 -23.27
N CYS A 19 -0.62 -6.81 -22.57
CA CYS A 19 0.16 -8.05 -22.65
C CYS A 19 -0.66 -9.27 -22.20
N ILE A 20 -1.44 -9.14 -21.12
CA ILE A 20 -2.35 -10.20 -20.67
C ILE A 20 -3.41 -10.46 -21.76
N ALA A 21 -4.05 -9.42 -22.28
CA ALA A 21 -5.10 -9.55 -23.29
C ALA A 21 -4.61 -10.16 -24.61
N SER A 22 -3.37 -9.87 -25.01
CA SER A 22 -2.76 -10.37 -26.25
C SER A 22 -1.96 -11.67 -26.06
N ASN A 23 -1.86 -12.19 -24.85
CA ASN A 23 -1.02 -13.35 -24.49
C ASN A 23 0.45 -13.16 -24.91
N THR A 24 1.00 -11.98 -24.63
CA THR A 24 2.39 -11.62 -24.94
C THR A 24 3.12 -11.14 -23.70
N LEU A 25 2.98 -11.89 -22.60
CA LEU A 25 3.66 -11.57 -21.35
C LEU A 25 5.18 -11.67 -21.51
N PRO A 26 5.96 -10.79 -20.87
CA PRO A 26 7.40 -10.96 -20.74
C PRO A 26 7.70 -12.15 -19.81
N ASP A 27 8.97 -12.57 -19.77
CA ASP A 27 9.43 -13.66 -18.89
C ASP A 27 9.21 -13.34 -17.40
N ALA A 28 9.31 -12.08 -17.01
CA ALA A 28 9.03 -11.60 -15.67
C ALA A 28 8.47 -10.18 -15.69
N MET A 29 7.56 -9.89 -14.76
CA MET A 29 6.94 -8.57 -14.61
C MET A 29 6.54 -8.31 -13.16
N ALA A 30 6.55 -7.04 -12.74
CA ALA A 30 6.01 -6.62 -11.46
C ALA A 30 4.56 -6.16 -11.64
N VAL A 31 3.62 -6.77 -10.93
CA VAL A 31 2.19 -6.49 -11.10
C VAL A 31 1.46 -6.46 -9.76
N SER A 32 0.29 -5.82 -9.73
CA SER A 32 -0.62 -5.96 -8.61
C SER A 32 -1.22 -7.37 -8.56
N ARG A 33 -1.75 -7.75 -7.40
CA ARG A 33 -2.47 -9.01 -7.21
C ARG A 33 -3.60 -9.19 -8.23
N GLU A 34 -4.33 -8.13 -8.57
CA GLU A 34 -5.41 -8.16 -9.56
C GLU A 34 -4.92 -8.66 -10.93
N TYR A 35 -3.82 -8.14 -11.42
CA TYR A 35 -3.24 -8.55 -12.70
C TYR A 35 -2.62 -9.95 -12.64
N MET A 36 -2.00 -10.29 -11.52
CA MET A 36 -1.53 -11.66 -11.28
C MET A 36 -2.68 -12.66 -11.36
N LEU A 37 -3.81 -12.39 -10.68
CA LEU A 37 -5.00 -13.25 -10.74
C LEU A 37 -5.57 -13.38 -12.15
N LYS A 38 -5.64 -12.28 -12.90
CA LYS A 38 -6.10 -12.30 -14.30
C LYS A 38 -5.22 -13.18 -15.17
N ALA A 39 -3.90 -13.05 -15.06
CA ALA A 39 -2.95 -13.85 -15.85
C ALA A 39 -2.92 -15.32 -15.40
N ALA A 40 -3.00 -15.62 -14.10
CA ALA A 40 -3.08 -16.97 -13.57
C ALA A 40 -4.35 -17.69 -14.04
N ASN A 41 -5.51 -17.04 -13.93
CA ASN A 41 -6.78 -17.60 -14.41
C ASN A 41 -6.83 -17.81 -15.93
N ALA A 42 -6.07 -17.02 -16.69
CA ALA A 42 -5.88 -17.21 -18.13
C ALA A 42 -4.85 -18.30 -18.47
N GLY A 43 -4.23 -18.95 -17.48
CA GLY A 43 -3.21 -19.97 -17.68
C GLY A 43 -1.90 -19.46 -18.28
N GLN A 44 -1.59 -18.18 -18.08
CA GLN A 44 -0.42 -17.50 -18.66
C GLN A 44 0.78 -17.46 -17.72
N LEU A 45 0.62 -17.87 -16.47
CA LEU A 45 1.70 -17.88 -15.47
C LEU A 45 2.15 -19.31 -15.19
N TYR A 46 3.44 -19.42 -14.88
CA TYR A 46 4.05 -20.67 -14.46
C TYR A 46 3.80 -20.91 -12.97
N ASP A 47 3.44 -22.14 -12.59
CA ASP A 47 3.35 -22.58 -11.21
C ASP A 47 4.77 -22.69 -10.62
N ILE A 48 5.10 -21.81 -9.70
CA ILE A 48 6.42 -21.72 -9.07
C ILE A 48 6.46 -22.32 -7.66
N THR A 49 5.41 -23.02 -7.23
CA THR A 49 5.27 -23.49 -5.83
C THR A 49 6.50 -24.27 -5.36
N GLU A 50 6.88 -25.32 -6.07
CA GLU A 50 8.04 -26.14 -5.69
C GLU A 50 9.37 -25.37 -5.90
N LEU A 51 9.49 -24.69 -7.04
CA LEU A 51 10.68 -23.94 -7.42
C LEU A 51 11.01 -22.85 -6.39
N PHE A 52 9.99 -22.12 -5.93
CA PHE A 52 10.18 -21.06 -4.93
C PHE A 52 10.64 -21.64 -3.59
N GLN A 53 10.05 -22.75 -3.15
CA GLN A 53 10.44 -23.41 -1.90
C GLN A 53 11.88 -23.93 -1.94
N GLU A 54 12.33 -24.44 -3.08
CA GLU A 54 13.70 -24.97 -3.23
C GLU A 54 14.76 -23.89 -3.36
N MET A 55 14.42 -22.76 -4.01
CA MET A 55 15.43 -21.75 -4.38
C MET A 55 15.43 -20.50 -3.49
N GLN A 56 14.47 -20.33 -2.59
CA GLN A 56 14.47 -19.19 -1.70
C GLN A 56 15.67 -19.22 -0.73
N SER A 57 16.29 -18.07 -0.51
CA SER A 57 17.32 -17.92 0.51
C SER A 57 16.73 -17.93 1.92
N ASP A 58 17.55 -18.17 2.94
CA ASP A 58 17.13 -18.12 4.34
C ASP A 58 16.51 -16.75 4.69
N GLN A 59 17.06 -15.65 4.16
CA GLN A 59 16.51 -14.31 4.36
C GLN A 59 15.11 -14.15 3.74
N VAL A 60 14.90 -14.65 2.52
CA VAL A 60 13.58 -14.60 1.88
C VAL A 60 12.59 -15.43 2.67
N LYS A 61 13.01 -16.60 3.13
CA LYS A 61 12.17 -17.46 3.96
C LYS A 61 11.77 -16.77 5.27
N GLU A 62 12.71 -16.13 5.97
CA GLU A 62 12.44 -15.39 7.21
C GLU A 62 11.41 -14.28 6.97
N VAL A 63 11.54 -13.53 5.87
CA VAL A 63 10.58 -12.49 5.49
C VAL A 63 9.20 -13.08 5.20
N MET A 64 9.11 -14.17 4.45
CA MET A 64 7.82 -14.82 4.17
C MET A 64 7.17 -15.37 5.45
N ASP A 65 7.96 -16.02 6.30
CA ASP A 65 7.49 -16.60 7.58
C ASP A 65 6.99 -15.50 8.53
N SER A 66 7.57 -14.29 8.50
CA SER A 66 7.14 -13.15 9.32
C SER A 66 5.71 -12.69 9.03
N THR A 67 5.18 -13.01 7.86
CA THR A 67 3.79 -12.68 7.47
C THR A 67 2.76 -13.71 7.94
N GLY A 68 3.20 -14.76 8.65
CA GLY A 68 2.31 -15.85 9.05
C GLY A 68 1.73 -16.65 7.88
N GLY A 69 2.37 -16.60 6.71
CA GLY A 69 1.95 -17.28 5.48
C GLY A 69 1.06 -16.43 4.56
N GLN A 70 0.59 -15.29 5.03
CA GLN A 70 -0.31 -14.43 4.26
C GLN A 70 0.31 -14.00 2.91
N ALA A 71 1.59 -13.66 2.88
CA ALA A 71 2.25 -13.24 1.64
C ALA A 71 2.21 -14.32 0.55
N ILE A 72 2.42 -15.58 0.92
CA ILE A 72 2.35 -16.71 -0.02
C ILE A 72 0.89 -16.98 -0.44
N GLU A 73 -0.07 -16.87 0.47
CA GLU A 73 -1.48 -17.02 0.16
C GLU A 73 -1.93 -15.96 -0.86
N GLU A 74 -1.55 -14.70 -0.67
CA GLU A 74 -1.83 -13.60 -1.59
C GLU A 74 -1.20 -13.78 -2.99
N ALA A 75 -0.06 -14.48 -3.06
CA ALA A 75 0.64 -14.81 -4.31
C ALA A 75 0.15 -16.13 -4.96
N SER A 76 -0.90 -16.76 -4.40
CA SER A 76 -1.38 -18.08 -4.79
C SER A 76 -2.82 -18.04 -5.31
N VAL A 77 -3.14 -19.00 -6.17
CA VAL A 77 -4.49 -19.29 -6.67
C VAL A 77 -4.70 -20.81 -6.61
N ASP A 78 -5.77 -21.26 -5.98
CA ASP A 78 -6.10 -22.69 -5.82
C ASP A 78 -4.93 -23.52 -5.25
N GLY A 79 -4.18 -22.94 -4.30
CA GLY A 79 -3.05 -23.60 -3.64
C GLY A 79 -1.77 -23.66 -4.45
N LYS A 80 -1.70 -22.99 -5.60
CA LYS A 80 -0.53 -22.88 -6.46
C LYS A 80 0.03 -21.46 -6.43
N GLN A 81 1.31 -21.32 -6.18
CA GLN A 81 1.98 -20.04 -6.18
C GLN A 81 2.37 -19.60 -7.58
N TYR A 82 1.96 -18.39 -7.98
CA TYR A 82 2.21 -17.82 -9.31
C TYR A 82 3.05 -16.56 -9.28
N ALA A 83 3.36 -16.02 -8.10
CA ALA A 83 4.18 -14.83 -7.97
C ALA A 83 5.12 -14.92 -6.76
N ILE A 84 6.18 -14.12 -6.79
CA ILE A 84 7.01 -13.86 -5.64
C ILE A 84 6.46 -12.58 -5.00
N PRO A 85 5.90 -12.63 -3.78
CA PRO A 85 5.33 -11.45 -3.16
C PRO A 85 6.41 -10.45 -2.75
N ALA A 86 6.16 -9.16 -2.99
CA ALA A 86 6.94 -8.09 -2.39
C ALA A 86 6.36 -7.82 -1.00
N VAL A 87 7.13 -8.11 0.04
CA VAL A 87 6.72 -7.91 1.43
C VAL A 87 7.39 -6.67 1.97
N GLU A 88 6.58 -5.73 2.43
CA GLU A 88 7.05 -4.60 3.22
C GLU A 88 7.25 -5.05 4.65
N VAL A 89 8.46 -4.87 5.13
CA VAL A 89 8.85 -5.26 6.49
C VAL A 89 9.03 -4.02 7.37
N GLU A 90 8.94 -4.23 8.67
CA GLU A 90 9.16 -3.21 9.70
C GLU A 90 8.09 -2.09 9.68
N THR A 91 8.55 -0.83 9.59
CA THR A 91 7.71 0.36 9.77
C THR A 91 7.30 1.03 8.46
N ALA A 92 7.54 0.41 7.31
CA ALA A 92 7.27 1.02 6.00
C ALA A 92 5.78 1.40 5.80
N GLY A 93 4.87 0.65 6.42
CA GLY A 93 3.42 0.94 6.38
C GLY A 93 2.91 1.76 7.57
N VAL A 94 3.77 2.20 8.49
CA VAL A 94 3.34 2.95 9.67
C VAL A 94 3.08 4.40 9.30
N GLN A 95 1.85 4.85 9.52
CA GLN A 95 1.49 6.24 9.40
C GLN A 95 1.84 7.01 10.66
N VAL A 96 2.40 8.19 10.49
CA VAL A 96 2.75 9.10 11.59
C VAL A 96 2.13 10.46 11.38
N ILE A 97 1.65 11.06 12.45
CA ILE A 97 1.17 12.43 12.45
C ILE A 97 2.33 13.32 12.93
N ASN A 98 2.76 14.22 12.05
CA ASN A 98 3.75 15.25 12.40
C ASN A 98 3.03 16.51 12.85
N VAL A 99 3.36 17.01 14.02
CA VAL A 99 2.79 18.24 14.57
C VAL A 99 3.88 19.27 14.79
N ARG A 100 3.60 20.54 14.51
CA ARG A 100 4.50 21.66 14.74
C ARG A 100 4.66 21.88 16.24
N GLN A 101 5.80 21.51 16.80
CA GLN A 101 6.09 21.66 18.23
C GLN A 101 6.08 23.14 18.68
N ASP A 102 6.62 24.01 17.84
CA ASP A 102 6.65 25.46 18.12
C ASP A 102 5.23 26.06 18.24
N TRP A 103 4.26 25.57 17.48
CA TRP A 103 2.86 25.99 17.59
C TRP A 103 2.18 25.40 18.83
N LEU A 104 2.52 24.17 19.19
CA LEU A 104 2.02 23.57 20.45
C LEU A 104 2.51 24.38 21.64
N ASP A 105 3.79 24.71 21.67
CA ASP A 105 4.41 25.49 22.77
C ASP A 105 3.81 26.90 22.84
N GLU A 106 3.59 27.57 21.70
CA GLU A 106 3.01 28.93 21.64
C GLU A 106 1.62 29.00 22.26
N TYR A 107 0.80 27.96 22.04
CA TYR A 107 -0.60 27.93 22.53
C TYR A 107 -0.78 27.06 23.78
N GLY A 108 0.30 26.55 24.36
CA GLY A 108 0.25 25.74 25.57
C GLY A 108 -0.47 24.42 25.40
N LEU A 109 -0.34 23.81 24.20
CA LEU A 109 -0.96 22.53 23.86
C LEU A 109 0.03 21.37 24.08
N GLU A 110 -0.47 20.23 24.53
CA GLU A 110 0.33 19.01 24.60
C GLU A 110 0.33 18.26 23.25
N ALA A 111 1.34 17.40 23.05
CA ALA A 111 1.36 16.50 21.90
C ALA A 111 0.12 15.58 21.90
N PRO A 112 -0.52 15.35 20.75
CA PRO A 112 -1.74 14.57 20.69
C PRO A 112 -1.49 13.09 21.03
N LYS A 113 -2.41 12.50 21.77
CA LYS A 113 -2.42 11.08 22.13
C LYS A 113 -3.66 10.35 21.55
N THR A 114 -4.66 11.11 21.18
CA THR A 114 -5.93 10.62 20.63
C THR A 114 -6.31 11.40 19.37
N LEU A 115 -7.25 10.88 18.59
CA LEU A 115 -7.82 11.61 17.44
C LEU A 115 -8.57 12.88 17.90
N GLU A 116 -9.19 12.86 19.06
CA GLU A 116 -9.84 14.03 19.63
C GLU A 116 -8.82 15.13 19.94
N ASP A 117 -7.62 14.78 20.44
CA ASP A 117 -6.55 15.74 20.65
C ASP A 117 -6.10 16.37 19.31
N VAL A 118 -5.96 15.56 18.26
CA VAL A 118 -5.62 16.07 16.91
C VAL A 118 -6.67 17.05 16.42
N GLU A 119 -7.97 16.71 16.56
CA GLU A 119 -9.06 17.58 16.18
C GLU A 119 -9.05 18.90 16.96
N ASN A 120 -8.82 18.84 18.28
CA ASN A 120 -8.75 20.03 19.13
C ASN A 120 -7.57 20.93 18.78
N ILE A 121 -6.39 20.36 18.54
CA ILE A 121 -5.20 21.10 18.07
C ILE A 121 -5.50 21.77 16.73
N ALA A 122 -6.11 21.05 15.78
CA ALA A 122 -6.46 21.60 14.49
C ALA A 122 -7.45 22.77 14.60
N LYS A 123 -8.44 22.69 15.50
CA LYS A 123 -9.39 23.80 15.77
C LYS A 123 -8.66 25.02 16.29
N VAL A 124 -7.72 24.85 17.24
CA VAL A 124 -6.92 25.95 17.77
C VAL A 124 -6.06 26.58 16.67
N PHE A 125 -5.40 25.80 15.84
CA PHE A 125 -4.58 26.33 14.74
C PHE A 125 -5.43 27.05 13.69
N ALA A 126 -6.65 26.55 13.39
CA ALA A 126 -7.58 27.22 12.50
C ALA A 126 -8.03 28.58 13.04
N GLU A 127 -8.28 28.67 14.35
CA GLU A 127 -8.73 29.91 15.02
C GLU A 127 -7.58 30.90 15.18
N LYS A 128 -6.43 30.44 15.67
CA LYS A 128 -5.29 31.30 16.04
C LYS A 128 -4.43 31.73 14.85
N LYS A 129 -4.46 30.95 13.76
CA LYS A 129 -3.75 31.22 12.51
C LYS A 129 -2.25 31.53 12.72
N PRO A 130 -1.46 30.62 13.30
CA PRO A 130 -0.05 30.87 13.64
C PRO A 130 0.84 31.25 12.44
N ALA A 131 0.46 30.87 11.22
CA ALA A 131 1.11 31.31 9.97
C ALA A 131 0.32 32.41 9.23
N GLY A 132 -0.60 33.11 9.91
CA GLY A 132 -1.49 34.10 9.28
C GLY A 132 -2.57 33.44 8.46
N GLU A 133 -3.03 34.11 7.41
CA GLU A 133 -4.09 33.63 6.54
C GLU A 133 -3.73 32.33 5.79
N ASP A 134 -2.44 32.03 5.63
CA ASP A 134 -1.94 30.82 4.98
C ASP A 134 -1.87 29.61 5.94
N THR A 135 -2.42 29.70 7.14
CA THR A 135 -2.42 28.58 8.09
C THR A 135 -3.28 27.44 7.57
N VAL A 136 -2.67 26.28 7.42
CA VAL A 136 -3.36 25.01 7.12
C VAL A 136 -3.36 24.18 8.41
N PRO A 137 -4.49 24.05 9.11
CA PRO A 137 -4.56 23.37 10.41
C PRO A 137 -4.24 21.89 10.36
N ILE A 138 -4.65 21.22 9.29
CA ILE A 138 -4.31 19.83 8.97
C ILE A 138 -3.93 19.77 7.50
N ALA A 139 -2.79 19.22 7.21
CA ALA A 139 -2.33 18.96 5.86
C ALA A 139 -2.29 17.45 5.60
N GLY A 140 -2.79 17.06 4.46
CA GLY A 140 -2.73 15.71 3.94
C GLY A 140 -2.69 15.74 2.41
N PRO A 141 -2.37 14.62 1.75
CA PRO A 141 -2.42 14.55 0.29
C PRO A 141 -3.86 14.77 -0.20
N ASP A 142 -4.02 15.62 -1.20
CA ASP A 142 -5.33 16.00 -1.77
C ASP A 142 -5.95 14.92 -2.64
N LYS A 143 -5.14 13.98 -3.10
CA LYS A 143 -5.56 12.84 -3.90
C LYS A 143 -5.44 11.57 -3.09
N SER A 144 -6.42 11.35 -2.26
CA SER A 144 -6.63 10.08 -1.59
C SER A 144 -7.14 9.04 -2.60
N THR A 145 -6.35 8.77 -3.62
CA THR A 145 -6.60 7.60 -4.41
C THR A 145 -6.02 6.43 -3.65
N ASN A 146 -6.87 5.55 -3.19
CA ASN A 146 -6.59 4.24 -2.64
C ASN A 146 -5.14 4.03 -2.18
N SER A 147 -4.85 4.21 -0.91
CA SER A 147 -3.50 4.09 -0.35
C SER A 147 -2.84 2.75 -0.68
N TYR A 148 -3.62 1.70 -0.83
CA TYR A 148 -3.14 0.37 -1.18
C TYR A 148 -2.73 0.23 -2.65
N THR A 149 -3.33 0.97 -3.58
CA THR A 149 -2.93 0.93 -5.00
C THR A 149 -1.75 1.84 -5.31
N ASN A 150 -1.64 2.96 -4.61
CA ASN A 150 -0.53 3.89 -4.80
C ASN A 150 0.79 3.37 -4.24
N PHE A 151 0.77 2.49 -3.26
CA PHE A 151 1.97 1.88 -2.72
C PHE A 151 2.76 1.12 -3.79
N LEU A 152 2.08 0.34 -4.64
CA LEU A 152 2.73 -0.40 -5.74
C LEU A 152 3.20 0.50 -6.89
N GLU A 153 2.59 1.67 -7.08
CA GLU A 153 2.92 2.59 -8.17
C GLU A 153 3.93 3.66 -7.77
N THR A 154 3.90 4.13 -6.53
CA THR A 154 4.70 5.29 -6.09
C THR A 154 5.60 5.03 -4.89
N GLY A 155 5.44 3.91 -4.20
CA GLY A 155 6.16 3.61 -2.96
C GLY A 155 5.77 4.51 -1.78
N THR A 156 4.65 5.24 -1.87
CA THR A 156 4.18 6.12 -0.82
C THR A 156 2.80 5.70 -0.32
N THR A 157 2.66 5.51 0.96
CA THR A 157 1.37 5.40 1.64
C THR A 157 0.77 6.80 1.75
N THR A 158 -0.42 7.02 1.23
CA THR A 158 -0.77 8.37 0.83
C THR A 158 -1.99 8.97 1.46
N CYS A 159 -2.81 8.22 2.20
CA CYS A 159 -3.93 8.85 2.87
C CYS A 159 -3.65 9.04 4.36
N GLY A 160 -3.47 10.27 4.80
CA GLY A 160 -3.31 10.60 6.22
C GLY A 160 -4.52 10.21 7.09
N PHE A 161 -5.62 9.80 6.46
CA PHE A 161 -6.84 9.36 7.13
C PHE A 161 -7.05 7.85 7.13
N ASP A 162 -6.21 7.06 6.49
CA ASP A 162 -6.39 5.59 6.44
C ASP A 162 -6.34 4.97 7.83
N ALA A 163 -5.47 5.45 8.71
CA ALA A 163 -5.44 5.00 10.11
C ALA A 163 -6.75 5.33 10.85
N VAL A 164 -7.37 6.48 10.54
CA VAL A 164 -8.66 6.88 11.11
C VAL A 164 -9.78 5.98 10.58
N PHE A 165 -9.80 5.72 9.29
CA PHE A 165 -10.78 4.84 8.68
C PHE A 165 -10.64 3.42 9.22
N SER A 166 -9.43 2.86 9.23
CA SER A 166 -9.14 1.52 9.73
C SER A 166 -9.52 1.36 11.22
N ALA A 167 -9.25 2.39 12.04
CA ALA A 167 -9.64 2.40 13.46
C ALA A 167 -11.17 2.41 13.68
N ASN A 168 -11.95 2.70 12.64
CA ASN A 168 -13.41 2.69 12.64
C ASN A 168 -14.00 1.59 11.73
N ASP A 169 -13.23 0.55 11.43
CA ASP A 169 -13.61 -0.56 10.54
C ASP A 169 -14.10 -0.12 9.16
N ALA A 170 -13.60 1.03 8.68
CA ALA A 170 -13.92 1.60 7.39
C ALA A 170 -12.72 1.46 6.45
N TYR A 171 -12.96 0.94 5.27
CA TYR A 171 -11.92 0.65 4.28
C TYR A 171 -12.32 1.19 2.91
N PRO A 172 -12.22 2.51 2.70
CA PRO A 172 -12.63 3.16 1.46
C PRO A 172 -11.88 2.58 0.24
N GLY A 173 -12.63 2.21 -0.77
CA GLY A 173 -12.06 1.66 -2.01
C GLY A 173 -11.65 0.19 -1.95
N ILE A 174 -11.95 -0.51 -0.85
CA ILE A 174 -11.71 -1.95 -0.70
C ILE A 174 -13.05 -2.66 -0.54
N PHE A 175 -13.21 -3.77 -1.24
CA PHE A 175 -14.31 -4.70 -1.01
C PHE A 175 -13.89 -5.70 0.06
N LEU A 176 -14.60 -5.70 1.18
CA LEU A 176 -14.42 -6.70 2.21
C LEU A 176 -15.38 -7.85 1.97
N LYS A 177 -14.94 -9.06 2.24
CA LYS A 177 -15.83 -10.21 2.37
C LYS A 177 -16.43 -10.19 3.77
N ASP A 178 -17.72 -10.38 3.87
CA ASP A 178 -18.38 -10.69 5.13
C ASP A 178 -18.29 -12.18 5.45
N GLU A 179 -18.90 -12.59 6.59
CA GLU A 179 -18.89 -13.99 7.03
C GLU A 179 -19.60 -14.94 6.04
N ASP A 180 -20.41 -14.41 5.14
CA ASP A 180 -21.16 -15.17 4.12
C ASP A 180 -20.43 -15.22 2.76
N GLY A 181 -19.32 -14.52 2.57
CA GLY A 181 -18.37 -14.57 1.44
C GLY A 181 -18.63 -13.57 0.32
#